data_36e49b5409f63763d31b5ebac09619c5
#
_entry.id   36e49b5409f63763d31b5ebac09619c5
#
_cell.length_a   1.000
_cell.length_b   1.000
_cell.length_c   1.000
_cell.angle_alpha   90.00
_cell.angle_beta   90.00
_cell.angle_gamma   90.00
#
_symmetry.space_group_name_H-M   'P 1'
#
loop_
_entity.id
_entity.type
_entity.pdbx_description
1 polymer ?
#
loop_
_entity_poly.entity_id
_entity_poly.type
_entity_poly.pdbx_seq_one_letter_code
_entity_poly.pdbx_strand_id
1 'polypeptide(L)'
;MGPDIHVSNLERIVAAARKAVVVSHHSPDGDAVGSTVACGLYLAQRGVEVTLVLPGAMPDNLLFLSPAEHPLRIYEDNPEPVLTAIAEADTIFCLDFSGLSRTEHLEEPLRASRAVKVLIDHHASQETEPFAEVFATREISSASELLFWILMRMSDVAGNPKRLPMPCLEALFTGMITDTNNFANSVFPSTFEMASALIAAGVDKERLHQQIFNVFSESRMRLMGYLLKDKMTLVPRYGAAFMVLSEKEKQAYDYRPGDSEGFVNLPLSIADVRISALFTETPEGYIRVSLRSKKGTDVNSLARDFFNGGCHVNAAGGRLHIPVEAVPAYFLDSLQKHFGR
;
A
#
# COMPACT_ATOMS: atom_id res chain seq x y z
N MET A 1 -21.12 5.55 -11.65
CA MET A 1 -21.25 4.11 -12.00
C MET A 1 -19.87 3.49 -11.85
N GLY A 2 -19.74 2.45 -11.02
CA GLY A 2 -18.46 1.71 -10.88
C GLY A 2 -18.03 1.06 -12.19
N PRO A 3 -16.78 0.55 -12.25
CA PRO A 3 -16.24 -0.10 -13.43
C PRO A 3 -17.10 -1.28 -13.90
N ASP A 4 -17.04 -1.59 -15.18
CA ASP A 4 -17.70 -2.79 -15.73
C ASP A 4 -16.86 -4.01 -15.38
N ILE A 5 -17.37 -4.88 -14.48
CA ILE A 5 -16.67 -6.02 -13.93
C ILE A 5 -17.55 -7.27 -14.08
N HIS A 6 -16.99 -8.32 -14.68
CA HIS A 6 -17.61 -9.63 -14.78
C HIS A 6 -17.13 -10.56 -13.70
N VAL A 7 -18.02 -11.01 -12.82
CA VAL A 7 -17.65 -11.84 -11.64
C VAL A 7 -18.07 -13.31 -11.75
N SER A 8 -18.63 -13.77 -12.86
CA SER A 8 -19.20 -15.13 -12.97
C SER A 8 -18.15 -16.23 -12.72
N ASN A 9 -16.89 -16.04 -13.13
CA ASN A 9 -15.83 -16.99 -12.86
C ASN A 9 -15.41 -16.93 -11.38
N LEU A 10 -15.30 -15.72 -10.81
CA LEU A 10 -15.01 -15.51 -9.40
C LEU A 10 -16.08 -16.15 -8.49
N GLU A 11 -17.36 -16.02 -8.84
CA GLU A 11 -18.45 -16.67 -8.10
C GLU A 11 -18.29 -18.20 -8.04
N ARG A 12 -17.87 -18.82 -9.17
CA ARG A 12 -17.57 -20.27 -9.20
C ARG A 12 -16.36 -20.61 -8.33
N ILE A 13 -15.29 -19.80 -8.38
CA ILE A 13 -14.10 -19.99 -7.56
C ILE A 13 -14.48 -19.88 -6.07
N VAL A 14 -15.18 -18.83 -5.67
CA VAL A 14 -15.63 -18.63 -4.27
C VAL A 14 -16.55 -19.75 -3.80
N ALA A 15 -17.49 -20.20 -4.63
CA ALA A 15 -18.39 -21.30 -4.29
C ALA A 15 -17.67 -22.65 -4.09
N ALA A 16 -16.55 -22.86 -4.77
CA ALA A 16 -15.73 -24.08 -4.66
C ALA A 16 -14.73 -24.01 -3.49
N ALA A 17 -14.35 -22.81 -3.03
CA ALA A 17 -13.34 -22.61 -2.00
C ALA A 17 -13.76 -23.22 -0.66
N ARG A 18 -12.80 -23.88 0.01
CA ARG A 18 -12.96 -24.44 1.36
C ARG A 18 -11.90 -23.85 2.30
N LYS A 19 -10.65 -23.77 1.84
CA LYS A 19 -9.52 -23.19 2.57
C LYS A 19 -8.88 -22.12 1.71
N ALA A 20 -9.00 -20.87 2.11
CA ALA A 20 -8.45 -19.75 1.37
C ALA A 20 -7.32 -19.05 2.13
N VAL A 21 -6.27 -18.67 1.40
CA VAL A 21 -5.27 -17.71 1.84
C VAL A 21 -5.54 -16.38 1.13
N VAL A 22 -5.50 -15.29 1.88
CA VAL A 22 -5.57 -13.93 1.34
C VAL A 22 -4.28 -13.23 1.70
N VAL A 23 -3.53 -12.78 0.69
CA VAL A 23 -2.18 -12.23 0.84
C VAL A 23 -1.99 -10.92 0.07
N SER A 24 -1.22 -9.99 0.63
CA SER A 24 -0.79 -8.76 -0.04
C SER A 24 0.74 -8.67 -0.14
N HIS A 25 1.28 -7.48 -0.48
CA HIS A 25 2.72 -7.28 -0.67
C HIS A 25 3.50 -7.16 0.66
N HIS A 26 4.84 -7.27 0.58
CA HIS A 26 5.75 -7.36 1.74
C HIS A 26 5.74 -6.13 2.65
N SER A 27 5.70 -4.93 2.13
CA SER A 27 5.64 -3.70 2.95
C SER A 27 4.22 -3.14 2.94
N PRO A 28 3.28 -3.77 3.69
CA PRO A 28 1.86 -3.48 3.54
C PRO A 28 1.52 -2.08 4.04
N ASP A 29 0.77 -1.36 3.23
CA ASP A 29 0.13 -0.10 3.58
C ASP A 29 -1.35 -0.28 3.92
N GLY A 30 -2.10 0.82 3.98
CA GLY A 30 -3.51 0.73 4.34
C GLY A 30 -4.38 0.06 3.29
N ASP A 31 -4.02 0.12 2.00
CA ASP A 31 -4.77 -0.56 0.95
C ASP A 31 -4.49 -2.06 0.94
N ALA A 32 -3.22 -2.45 1.09
CA ALA A 32 -2.82 -3.84 1.23
C ALA A 32 -3.51 -4.53 2.41
N VAL A 33 -3.51 -3.89 3.60
CA VAL A 33 -4.16 -4.43 4.80
C VAL A 33 -5.68 -4.40 4.65
N GLY A 34 -6.24 -3.29 4.18
CA GLY A 34 -7.69 -3.10 4.05
C GLY A 34 -8.32 -4.09 3.07
N SER A 35 -7.73 -4.24 1.88
CA SER A 35 -8.21 -5.19 0.88
C SER A 35 -8.07 -6.64 1.35
N THR A 36 -6.95 -7.00 2.00
CA THR A 36 -6.73 -8.34 2.58
C THR A 36 -7.79 -8.69 3.61
N VAL A 37 -8.03 -7.81 4.58
CA VAL A 37 -9.04 -8.01 5.63
C VAL A 37 -10.44 -8.08 5.03
N ALA A 38 -10.79 -7.17 4.15
CA ALA A 38 -12.12 -7.13 3.55
C ALA A 38 -12.42 -8.39 2.73
N CYS A 39 -11.48 -8.84 1.91
CA CYS A 39 -11.61 -10.07 1.14
C CYS A 39 -11.79 -11.29 2.05
N GLY A 40 -10.96 -11.41 3.07
CA GLY A 40 -11.04 -12.53 3.99
C GLY A 40 -12.36 -12.57 4.78
N LEU A 41 -12.84 -11.45 5.27
CA LEU A 41 -14.12 -11.37 5.98
C LEU A 41 -15.30 -11.69 5.05
N TYR A 42 -15.24 -11.29 3.79
CA TYR A 42 -16.21 -11.69 2.79
C TYR A 42 -16.23 -13.21 2.58
N LEU A 43 -15.07 -13.86 2.46
CA LEU A 43 -14.97 -15.31 2.30
C LEU A 43 -15.42 -16.07 3.56
N ALA A 44 -14.98 -15.61 4.74
CA ALA A 44 -15.35 -16.20 6.03
C ALA A 44 -16.88 -16.18 6.26
N GLN A 45 -17.57 -15.11 5.89
CA GLN A 45 -19.04 -15.02 5.96
C GLN A 45 -19.72 -16.13 5.14
N ARG A 46 -19.02 -16.75 4.17
CA ARG A 46 -19.51 -17.85 3.32
C ARG A 46 -19.09 -19.23 3.80
N GLY A 47 -18.50 -19.29 4.98
CA GLY A 47 -18.05 -20.55 5.59
C GLY A 47 -16.73 -21.09 5.01
N VAL A 48 -15.97 -20.23 4.31
CA VAL A 48 -14.60 -20.58 3.88
C VAL A 48 -13.67 -20.43 5.09
N GLU A 49 -12.81 -21.43 5.32
CA GLU A 49 -11.71 -21.32 6.29
C GLU A 49 -10.65 -20.38 5.73
N VAL A 50 -10.47 -19.22 6.38
CA VAL A 50 -9.61 -18.15 5.84
C VAL A 50 -8.38 -17.94 6.70
N THR A 51 -7.21 -17.82 6.06
CA THR A 51 -5.98 -17.32 6.65
C THR A 51 -5.59 -16.00 5.98
N LEU A 52 -5.55 -14.92 6.76
CA LEU A 52 -5.08 -13.60 6.32
C LEU A 52 -3.58 -13.51 6.53
N VAL A 53 -2.83 -13.16 5.49
CA VAL A 53 -1.36 -13.17 5.48
C VAL A 53 -0.81 -11.83 5.04
N LEU A 54 0.13 -11.31 5.84
CA LEU A 54 1.02 -10.23 5.44
C LEU A 54 2.45 -10.76 5.41
N PRO A 55 3.21 -10.58 4.32
CA PRO A 55 4.60 -11.06 4.26
C PRO A 55 5.51 -10.36 5.28
N GLY A 56 5.34 -9.05 5.50
CA GLY A 56 6.10 -8.23 6.43
C GLY A 56 5.25 -7.53 7.48
N ALA A 57 5.91 -6.80 8.37
CA ALA A 57 5.28 -6.10 9.49
C ALA A 57 4.22 -5.08 9.05
N MET A 58 3.10 -5.05 9.76
CA MET A 58 2.01 -4.10 9.55
C MET A 58 2.28 -2.80 10.32
N PRO A 59 1.96 -1.62 9.75
CA PRO A 59 2.01 -0.36 10.49
C PRO A 59 1.12 -0.35 11.73
N ASP A 60 1.62 0.21 12.84
CA ASP A 60 0.92 0.21 14.14
C ASP A 60 -0.46 0.88 14.08
N ASN A 61 -0.62 1.92 13.28
CA ASN A 61 -1.89 2.63 13.11
C ASN A 61 -2.95 1.85 12.34
N LEU A 62 -2.62 0.67 11.83
CA LEU A 62 -3.54 -0.24 11.13
C LEU A 62 -3.89 -1.50 11.95
N LEU A 63 -3.29 -1.68 13.13
CA LEU A 63 -3.52 -2.86 13.99
C LEU A 63 -5.01 -3.07 14.32
N PHE A 64 -5.79 -2.00 14.38
CA PHE A 64 -7.24 -2.06 14.65
C PHE A 64 -8.03 -2.80 13.56
N LEU A 65 -7.46 -2.95 12.35
CA LEU A 65 -8.09 -3.69 11.25
C LEU A 65 -7.99 -5.20 11.41
N SER A 66 -7.08 -5.73 12.25
CA SER A 66 -6.91 -7.17 12.43
C SER A 66 -8.13 -7.77 13.13
N PRO A 67 -8.94 -8.62 12.47
CA PRO A 67 -10.15 -9.17 13.07
C PRO A 67 -9.78 -10.18 14.15
N ALA A 68 -10.49 -10.15 15.29
CA ALA A 68 -10.22 -11.07 16.40
C ALA A 68 -10.43 -12.55 16.04
N GLU A 69 -11.44 -12.86 15.22
CA GLU A 69 -11.77 -14.23 14.80
C GLU A 69 -10.87 -14.74 13.67
N HIS A 70 -10.30 -13.85 12.87
CA HIS A 70 -9.40 -14.14 11.75
C HIS A 70 -8.19 -13.21 11.81
N PRO A 71 -7.27 -13.36 12.80
CA PRO A 71 -6.15 -12.44 12.97
C PRO A 71 -5.21 -12.50 11.76
N LEU A 72 -4.67 -11.34 11.39
CA LEU A 72 -3.62 -11.24 10.41
C LEU A 72 -2.37 -11.98 10.88
N ARG A 73 -1.83 -12.86 10.05
CA ARG A 73 -0.58 -13.58 10.30
C ARG A 73 0.55 -12.90 9.55
N ILE A 74 1.55 -12.49 10.30
CA ILE A 74 2.76 -11.88 9.74
C ILE A 74 3.79 -12.99 9.52
N TYR A 75 4.22 -13.18 8.26
CA TYR A 75 5.15 -14.25 7.92
C TYR A 75 6.49 -14.08 8.62
N GLU A 76 7.02 -12.85 8.67
CA GLU A 76 8.32 -12.58 9.33
C GLU A 76 8.31 -12.92 10.83
N ASP A 77 7.16 -12.78 11.50
CA ASP A 77 7.03 -13.10 12.92
C ASP A 77 6.96 -14.62 13.16
N ASN A 78 6.21 -15.33 12.31
CA ASN A 78 6.00 -16.77 12.45
C ASN A 78 5.75 -17.43 11.07
N PRO A 79 6.79 -17.90 10.38
CA PRO A 79 6.70 -18.45 9.02
C PRO A 79 5.87 -19.75 8.91
N GLU A 80 6.04 -20.69 9.85
CA GLU A 80 5.50 -22.04 9.75
C GLU A 80 3.97 -22.13 9.55
N PRO A 81 3.14 -21.41 10.35
CA PRO A 81 1.69 -21.43 10.15
C PRO A 81 1.25 -20.82 8.82
N VAL A 82 2.02 -19.86 8.29
CA VAL A 82 1.75 -19.23 6.98
C VAL A 82 2.07 -20.21 5.86
N LEU A 83 3.23 -20.85 5.91
CA LEU A 83 3.63 -21.86 4.91
C LEU A 83 2.67 -23.06 4.88
N THR A 84 2.25 -23.51 6.06
CA THR A 84 1.24 -24.58 6.19
C THR A 84 -0.08 -24.17 5.55
N ALA A 85 -0.56 -22.95 5.84
CA ALA A 85 -1.80 -22.45 5.25
C ALA A 85 -1.73 -22.34 3.72
N ILE A 86 -0.60 -21.87 3.16
CA ILE A 86 -0.39 -21.80 1.71
C ILE A 86 -0.37 -23.19 1.08
N ALA A 87 0.24 -24.18 1.74
CA ALA A 87 0.32 -25.56 1.24
C ALA A 87 -1.04 -26.27 1.25
N GLU A 88 -1.90 -25.96 2.24
CA GLU A 88 -3.23 -26.57 2.40
C GLU A 88 -4.35 -25.82 1.66
N ALA A 89 -4.10 -24.59 1.22
CA ALA A 89 -5.10 -23.79 0.53
C ALA A 89 -5.54 -24.42 -0.80
N ASP A 90 -6.83 -24.38 -1.09
CA ASP A 90 -7.38 -24.66 -2.41
C ASP A 90 -7.54 -23.38 -3.26
N THR A 91 -7.58 -22.22 -2.60
CA THR A 91 -7.73 -20.93 -3.25
C THR A 91 -6.82 -19.88 -2.59
N ILE A 92 -6.16 -19.03 -3.39
CA ILE A 92 -5.31 -17.93 -2.91
C ILE A 92 -5.76 -16.64 -3.58
N PHE A 93 -6.10 -15.64 -2.77
CA PHE A 93 -6.39 -14.28 -3.22
C PHE A 93 -5.15 -13.41 -3.01
N CYS A 94 -4.70 -12.80 -4.08
CA CYS A 94 -3.54 -11.93 -4.14
C CYS A 94 -4.02 -10.49 -4.35
N LEU A 95 -3.74 -9.59 -3.41
CA LEU A 95 -4.32 -8.27 -3.35
C LEU A 95 -3.25 -7.19 -3.33
N ASP A 96 -3.47 -6.15 -4.12
CA ASP A 96 -2.68 -4.91 -4.12
C ASP A 96 -1.21 -5.11 -4.49
N PHE A 97 -0.94 -5.95 -5.46
CA PHE A 97 0.41 -6.09 -6.03
C PHE A 97 0.37 -6.59 -7.47
N SER A 98 1.35 -6.16 -8.25
CA SER A 98 1.43 -6.47 -9.68
C SER A 98 1.93 -7.87 -10.01
N GLY A 99 2.53 -8.58 -9.05
CA GLY A 99 3.08 -9.94 -9.26
C GLY A 99 3.66 -10.50 -7.97
N LEU A 100 3.83 -11.83 -7.95
CA LEU A 100 4.23 -12.59 -6.75
C LEU A 100 5.59 -12.18 -6.18
N SER A 101 6.49 -11.61 -6.98
CA SER A 101 7.78 -11.08 -6.50
C SER A 101 7.65 -9.98 -5.44
N ARG A 102 6.49 -9.31 -5.36
CA ARG A 102 6.20 -8.30 -4.33
C ARG A 102 5.96 -8.90 -2.94
N THR A 103 5.80 -10.22 -2.85
CA THR A 103 5.64 -10.94 -1.59
C THR A 103 6.97 -11.44 -1.01
N GLU A 104 8.11 -11.14 -1.68
CA GLU A 104 9.47 -11.51 -1.28
C GLU A 104 9.62 -13.00 -0.91
N HIS A 105 9.82 -13.33 0.36
CA HIS A 105 10.02 -14.70 0.82
C HIS A 105 8.83 -15.65 0.58
N LEU A 106 7.64 -15.12 0.30
CA LEU A 106 6.46 -15.92 -0.03
C LEU A 106 6.31 -16.17 -1.53
N GLU A 107 7.13 -15.57 -2.41
CA GLU A 107 7.03 -15.76 -3.86
C GLU A 107 7.08 -17.24 -4.24
N GLU A 108 8.13 -17.97 -3.84
CA GLU A 108 8.30 -19.37 -4.18
C GLU A 108 7.21 -20.28 -3.60
N PRO A 109 6.83 -20.19 -2.30
CA PRO A 109 5.68 -20.93 -1.77
C PRO A 109 4.38 -20.69 -2.52
N LEU A 110 4.09 -19.43 -2.87
CA LEU A 110 2.88 -19.07 -3.61
C LEU A 110 2.91 -19.60 -5.05
N ARG A 111 4.06 -19.54 -5.74
CA ARG A 111 4.22 -20.11 -7.08
C ARG A 111 4.05 -21.63 -7.09
N ALA A 112 4.65 -22.31 -6.12
CA ALA A 112 4.62 -23.78 -6.01
C ALA A 112 3.23 -24.31 -5.60
N SER A 113 2.39 -23.48 -4.97
CA SER A 113 1.05 -23.89 -4.54
C SER A 113 0.16 -24.25 -5.74
N ARG A 114 -0.58 -25.35 -5.63
CA ARG A 114 -1.58 -25.82 -6.62
C ARG A 114 -2.94 -25.14 -6.47
N ALA A 115 -3.11 -24.28 -5.48
CA ALA A 115 -4.33 -23.50 -5.26
C ALA A 115 -4.70 -22.67 -6.50
N VAL A 116 -6.00 -22.48 -6.71
CA VAL A 116 -6.51 -21.53 -7.68
C VAL A 116 -6.14 -20.13 -7.19
N LYS A 117 -5.47 -19.34 -8.04
CA LYS A 117 -5.01 -18.00 -7.67
C LYS A 117 -5.84 -16.92 -8.36
N VAL A 118 -6.25 -15.92 -7.59
CA VAL A 118 -6.99 -14.75 -8.06
C VAL A 118 -6.18 -13.51 -7.73
N LEU A 119 -5.96 -12.63 -8.71
CA LEU A 119 -5.29 -11.35 -8.54
C LEU A 119 -6.30 -10.21 -8.60
N ILE A 120 -6.24 -9.29 -7.63
CA ILE A 120 -7.01 -8.04 -7.61
C ILE A 120 -6.03 -6.89 -7.37
N ASP A 121 -5.79 -6.06 -8.39
CA ASP A 121 -4.73 -5.06 -8.37
C ASP A 121 -5.07 -3.81 -9.19
N HIS A 122 -4.52 -2.67 -8.81
CA HIS A 122 -4.71 -1.38 -9.51
C HIS A 122 -3.42 -0.79 -10.08
N HIS A 123 -2.29 -1.48 -9.98
CA HIS A 123 -1.01 -1.03 -10.49
C HIS A 123 -0.92 -1.03 -12.02
N ALA A 124 0.18 -0.52 -12.56
CA ALA A 124 0.30 -0.24 -14.01
C ALA A 124 0.44 -1.47 -14.91
N SER A 125 1.00 -2.55 -14.37
CA SER A 125 1.24 -3.80 -15.11
C SER A 125 1.14 -4.97 -14.16
N GLN A 126 0.40 -6.01 -14.56
CA GLN A 126 0.23 -7.22 -13.77
C GLN A 126 0.93 -8.40 -14.41
N GLU A 127 1.43 -9.27 -13.57
CA GLU A 127 1.77 -10.64 -13.95
C GLU A 127 0.45 -11.39 -14.22
N THR A 128 0.35 -12.10 -15.34
CA THR A 128 -0.86 -12.85 -15.68
C THR A 128 -0.77 -14.32 -15.27
N GLU A 129 0.42 -14.86 -15.24
CA GLU A 129 0.69 -16.21 -14.74
C GLU A 129 1.23 -16.12 -13.30
N PRO A 130 0.81 -16.96 -12.34
CA PRO A 130 -0.04 -18.17 -12.50
C PRO A 130 -1.52 -17.96 -12.10
N PHE A 131 -2.11 -16.82 -12.41
CA PHE A 131 -3.46 -16.45 -11.96
C PHE A 131 -4.54 -17.04 -12.86
N ALA A 132 -5.55 -17.67 -12.27
CA ALA A 132 -6.74 -18.19 -12.97
C ALA A 132 -7.76 -17.09 -13.28
N GLU A 133 -7.72 -15.98 -12.51
CA GLU A 133 -8.54 -14.80 -12.70
C GLU A 133 -7.73 -13.56 -12.31
N VAL A 134 -7.83 -12.50 -13.10
CA VAL A 134 -7.13 -11.24 -12.87
C VAL A 134 -8.14 -10.10 -13.00
N PHE A 135 -8.34 -9.37 -11.93
CA PHE A 135 -9.05 -8.09 -11.90
C PHE A 135 -8.02 -6.98 -11.80
N ALA A 136 -7.89 -6.20 -12.86
CA ALA A 136 -6.93 -5.12 -12.90
C ALA A 136 -7.46 -3.93 -13.71
N THR A 137 -7.34 -2.73 -13.14
CA THR A 137 -7.65 -1.48 -13.84
C THR A 137 -6.90 -0.33 -13.20
N ARG A 138 -6.54 0.66 -14.01
CA ARG A 138 -5.87 1.90 -13.57
C ARG A 138 -6.87 3.05 -13.35
N GLU A 139 -8.12 2.85 -13.71
CA GLU A 139 -9.19 3.84 -13.57
C GLU A 139 -9.94 3.65 -12.24
N ILE A 140 -9.18 3.38 -11.19
CA ILE A 140 -9.66 3.16 -9.83
C ILE A 140 -8.62 3.67 -8.83
N SER A 141 -9.04 4.03 -7.63
CA SER A 141 -8.14 4.64 -6.65
C SER A 141 -7.24 3.65 -5.91
N SER A 142 -7.71 2.42 -5.72
CA SER A 142 -7.07 1.44 -4.85
C SER A 142 -7.56 0.01 -5.12
N ALA A 143 -6.82 -1.00 -4.66
CA ALA A 143 -7.29 -2.39 -4.70
C ALA A 143 -8.53 -2.59 -3.82
N SER A 144 -8.66 -1.87 -2.72
CA SER A 144 -9.86 -1.85 -1.87
C SER A 144 -11.08 -1.31 -2.62
N GLU A 145 -10.93 -0.26 -3.43
CA GLU A 145 -12.02 0.22 -4.27
C GLU A 145 -12.40 -0.81 -5.34
N LEU A 146 -11.42 -1.41 -6.01
CA LEU A 146 -11.68 -2.45 -6.99
C LEU A 146 -12.41 -3.64 -6.37
N LEU A 147 -11.93 -4.11 -5.21
CA LEU A 147 -12.58 -5.18 -4.46
C LEU A 147 -14.03 -4.81 -4.06
N PHE A 148 -14.26 -3.58 -3.60
CA PHE A 148 -15.63 -3.11 -3.31
C PHE A 148 -16.54 -3.27 -4.52
N TRP A 149 -16.13 -2.83 -5.70
CA TRP A 149 -16.96 -2.94 -6.91
C TRP A 149 -17.13 -4.39 -7.37
N ILE A 150 -16.13 -5.25 -7.19
CA ILE A 150 -16.26 -6.70 -7.40
C ILE A 150 -17.33 -7.26 -6.46
N LEU A 151 -17.24 -6.99 -5.16
CA LEU A 151 -18.20 -7.47 -4.16
C LEU A 151 -19.62 -6.98 -4.45
N MET A 152 -19.79 -5.74 -4.91
CA MET A 152 -21.12 -5.21 -5.29
C MET A 152 -21.74 -5.97 -6.48
N ARG A 153 -20.94 -6.62 -7.31
CA ARG A 153 -21.42 -7.45 -8.45
C ARG A 153 -21.72 -8.91 -8.04
N MET A 154 -21.20 -9.39 -6.91
CA MET A 154 -21.48 -10.75 -6.46
C MET A 154 -22.97 -10.92 -6.18
N SER A 155 -23.55 -12.04 -6.61
CA SER A 155 -25.00 -12.28 -6.57
C SER A 155 -25.59 -12.26 -5.18
N ASP A 156 -24.82 -12.65 -4.19
CA ASP A 156 -25.22 -12.66 -2.77
C ASP A 156 -25.14 -11.29 -2.09
N VAL A 157 -24.29 -10.39 -2.59
CA VAL A 157 -24.22 -8.97 -2.16
C VAL A 157 -25.22 -8.12 -2.95
N ALA A 158 -25.34 -8.36 -4.26
CA ALA A 158 -26.34 -7.77 -5.16
C ALA A 158 -26.46 -6.23 -5.00
N GLY A 159 -25.33 -5.53 -5.01
CA GLY A 159 -25.26 -4.06 -4.95
C GLY A 159 -25.58 -3.46 -3.58
N ASN A 160 -25.78 -4.25 -2.55
CA ASN A 160 -26.12 -3.77 -1.20
C ASN A 160 -24.95 -3.98 -0.22
N PRO A 161 -24.16 -2.94 0.09
CA PRO A 161 -23.03 -3.08 1.01
C PRO A 161 -23.43 -3.54 2.42
N LYS A 162 -24.67 -3.32 2.87
CA LYS A 162 -25.16 -3.78 4.17
C LYS A 162 -25.24 -5.30 4.30
N ARG A 163 -25.04 -6.04 3.21
CA ARG A 163 -24.89 -7.51 3.25
C ARG A 163 -23.49 -7.98 3.62
N LEU A 164 -22.53 -7.06 3.70
CA LEU A 164 -21.18 -7.32 4.17
C LEU A 164 -21.05 -7.00 5.67
N PRO A 165 -20.16 -7.69 6.41
CA PRO A 165 -19.88 -7.36 7.79
C PRO A 165 -19.34 -5.93 7.94
N MET A 166 -19.67 -5.23 9.03
CA MET A 166 -19.18 -3.87 9.26
C MET A 166 -17.63 -3.79 9.24
N PRO A 167 -16.87 -4.71 9.84
CA PRO A 167 -15.41 -4.70 9.73
C PRO A 167 -14.89 -4.82 8.28
N CYS A 168 -15.61 -5.52 7.40
CA CYS A 168 -15.28 -5.57 5.97
C CYS A 168 -15.44 -4.19 5.32
N LEU A 169 -16.55 -3.48 5.61
CA LEU A 169 -16.81 -2.14 5.08
C LEU A 169 -15.78 -1.12 5.60
N GLU A 170 -15.41 -1.21 6.88
CA GLU A 170 -14.38 -0.36 7.50
C GLU A 170 -13.00 -0.62 6.90
N ALA A 171 -12.65 -1.87 6.63
CA ALA A 171 -11.39 -2.24 5.98
C ALA A 171 -11.31 -1.70 4.55
N LEU A 172 -12.39 -1.84 3.75
CA LEU A 172 -12.49 -1.27 2.42
C LEU A 172 -12.37 0.25 2.43
N PHE A 173 -13.05 0.92 3.37
CA PHE A 173 -12.97 2.37 3.51
C PHE A 173 -11.55 2.81 3.90
N THR A 174 -10.89 2.09 4.81
CA THR A 174 -9.52 2.38 5.23
C THR A 174 -8.54 2.29 4.06
N GLY A 175 -8.59 1.21 3.28
CA GLY A 175 -7.72 1.06 2.11
C GLY A 175 -7.91 2.21 1.11
N MET A 176 -9.15 2.53 0.77
CA MET A 176 -9.44 3.64 -0.14
C MET A 176 -8.91 4.99 0.37
N ILE A 177 -9.13 5.36 1.64
CA ILE A 177 -8.72 6.68 2.14
C ILE A 177 -7.21 6.80 2.36
N THR A 178 -6.52 5.70 2.65
CA THR A 178 -5.05 5.71 2.80
C THR A 178 -4.37 5.87 1.45
N ASP A 179 -4.76 5.12 0.42
CA ASP A 179 -4.15 5.18 -0.89
C ASP A 179 -4.46 6.50 -1.62
N THR A 180 -5.63 7.06 -1.40
CA THR A 180 -5.98 8.40 -1.91
C THR A 180 -5.40 9.55 -1.10
N ASN A 181 -4.67 9.28 -0.01
CA ASN A 181 -4.26 10.31 0.94
C ASN A 181 -5.43 11.22 1.34
N ASN A 182 -6.50 10.59 1.84
CA ASN A 182 -7.76 11.26 2.22
C ASN A 182 -8.37 12.09 1.07
N PHE A 183 -8.50 11.47 -0.11
CA PHE A 183 -9.05 12.04 -1.35
C PHE A 183 -8.20 13.17 -1.99
N ALA A 184 -6.92 13.28 -1.63
CA ALA A 184 -6.02 14.26 -2.25
C ALA A 184 -5.41 13.77 -3.58
N ASN A 185 -5.30 12.45 -3.79
CA ASN A 185 -4.63 11.85 -4.94
C ASN A 185 -5.45 10.73 -5.57
N SER A 186 -5.28 10.53 -6.88
CA SER A 186 -5.78 9.35 -7.62
C SER A 186 -7.27 9.04 -7.42
N VAL A 187 -8.11 10.06 -7.25
CA VAL A 187 -9.56 9.87 -7.05
C VAL A 187 -10.31 9.89 -8.37
N PHE A 188 -11.34 9.07 -8.46
CA PHE A 188 -12.27 8.94 -9.59
C PHE A 188 -13.71 9.19 -9.11
N PRO A 189 -14.69 9.42 -10.00
CA PRO A 189 -16.09 9.50 -9.59
C PRO A 189 -16.54 8.27 -8.79
N SER A 190 -16.11 7.07 -9.19
CA SER A 190 -16.39 5.80 -8.51
C SER A 190 -15.86 5.75 -7.06
N THR A 191 -14.75 6.42 -6.78
CA THR A 191 -14.19 6.53 -5.42
C THR A 191 -15.16 7.26 -4.47
N PHE A 192 -15.75 8.37 -4.94
CA PHE A 192 -16.76 9.11 -4.15
C PHE A 192 -18.07 8.35 -4.03
N GLU A 193 -18.47 7.61 -5.08
CA GLU A 193 -19.65 6.73 -5.02
C GLU A 193 -19.45 5.63 -3.97
N MET A 194 -18.28 4.98 -3.93
CA MET A 194 -17.92 4.00 -2.90
C MET A 194 -17.95 4.63 -1.50
N ALA A 195 -17.29 5.78 -1.31
CA ALA A 195 -17.26 6.47 -0.02
C ALA A 195 -18.69 6.77 0.47
N SER A 196 -19.55 7.32 -0.39
CA SER A 196 -20.95 7.61 -0.10
C SER A 196 -21.71 6.34 0.29
N ALA A 197 -21.54 5.25 -0.45
CA ALA A 197 -22.20 3.98 -0.17
C ALA A 197 -21.79 3.37 1.18
N LEU A 198 -20.49 3.41 1.50
CA LEU A 198 -19.96 2.90 2.76
C LEU A 198 -20.44 3.72 3.97
N ILE A 199 -20.45 5.06 3.87
CA ILE A 199 -20.98 5.94 4.92
C ILE A 199 -22.48 5.70 5.10
N ALA A 200 -23.24 5.58 4.01
CA ALA A 200 -24.67 5.26 4.07
C ALA A 200 -24.95 3.85 4.65
N ALA A 201 -23.99 2.94 4.54
CA ALA A 201 -24.06 1.62 5.15
C ALA A 201 -23.75 1.63 6.66
N GLY A 202 -23.20 2.74 7.20
CA GLY A 202 -22.95 2.93 8.63
C GLY A 202 -21.48 3.01 9.02
N VAL A 203 -20.54 3.09 8.04
CA VAL A 203 -19.11 3.27 8.35
C VAL A 203 -18.91 4.61 9.06
N ASP A 204 -18.30 4.58 10.23
CA ASP A 204 -17.91 5.77 10.98
C ASP A 204 -16.57 6.32 10.47
N LYS A 205 -16.69 7.17 9.45
CA LYS A 205 -15.54 7.83 8.82
C LYS A 205 -14.69 8.63 9.81
N GLU A 206 -15.32 9.31 10.78
CA GLU A 206 -14.59 10.17 11.72
C GLU A 206 -13.72 9.34 12.66
N ARG A 207 -14.27 8.24 13.17
CA ARG A 207 -13.52 7.29 13.99
C ARG A 207 -12.34 6.67 13.20
N LEU A 208 -12.57 6.22 11.98
CA LEU A 208 -11.51 5.66 11.15
C LEU A 208 -10.41 6.69 10.84
N HIS A 209 -10.80 7.92 10.49
CA HIS A 209 -9.85 9.00 10.26
C HIS A 209 -8.97 9.27 11.49
N GLN A 210 -9.56 9.29 12.69
CA GLN A 210 -8.81 9.44 13.93
C GLN A 210 -7.82 8.29 14.15
N GLN A 211 -8.24 7.05 13.93
CA GLN A 211 -7.40 5.86 14.12
C GLN A 211 -6.24 5.78 13.12
N ILE A 212 -6.40 6.31 11.92
CA ILE A 212 -5.40 6.23 10.86
C ILE A 212 -4.44 7.42 10.89
N PHE A 213 -4.98 8.65 11.02
CA PHE A 213 -4.21 9.87 10.80
C PHE A 213 -3.92 10.68 12.08
N ASN A 214 -4.58 10.39 13.22
CA ASN A 214 -4.45 11.17 14.46
C ASN A 214 -3.87 10.33 15.62
N VAL A 215 -3.08 9.31 15.31
CA VAL A 215 -2.47 8.41 16.31
C VAL A 215 -0.94 8.58 16.42
N PHE A 216 -0.40 9.61 15.81
CA PHE A 216 1.02 9.83 15.77
C PHE A 216 1.59 10.28 17.11
N SER A 217 2.78 9.77 17.44
CA SER A 217 3.50 10.11 18.66
C SER A 217 3.99 11.57 18.66
N GLU A 218 4.22 12.13 19.84
CA GLU A 218 4.89 13.43 19.98
C GLU A 218 6.27 13.42 19.32
N SER A 219 7.03 12.33 19.49
CA SER A 219 8.35 12.13 18.88
C SER A 219 8.29 12.26 17.36
N ARG A 220 7.32 11.60 16.72
CA ARG A 220 7.08 11.72 15.27
C ARG A 220 6.78 13.15 14.84
N MET A 221 5.93 13.86 15.58
CA MET A 221 5.59 15.27 15.27
C MET A 221 6.79 16.20 15.44
N ARG A 222 7.63 15.96 16.46
CA ARG A 222 8.88 16.70 16.67
C ARG A 222 9.90 16.41 15.58
N LEU A 223 10.06 15.14 15.18
CA LEU A 223 10.92 14.74 14.07
C LEU A 223 10.48 15.41 12.76
N MET A 224 9.17 15.43 12.47
CA MET A 224 8.62 16.12 11.32
C MET A 224 8.97 17.61 11.33
N GLY A 225 8.80 18.28 12.46
CA GLY A 225 9.17 19.68 12.63
C GLY A 225 10.66 19.93 12.41
N TYR A 226 11.52 19.08 12.95
CA TYR A 226 12.97 19.12 12.75
C TYR A 226 13.34 18.96 11.26
N LEU A 227 12.80 17.95 10.60
CA LEU A 227 13.09 17.71 9.19
C LEU A 227 12.69 18.88 8.31
N LEU A 228 11.52 19.47 8.54
CA LEU A 228 11.04 20.62 7.77
C LEU A 228 11.84 21.89 8.05
N LYS A 229 12.19 22.15 9.31
CA LYS A 229 12.87 23.38 9.71
C LYS A 229 14.38 23.33 9.42
N ASP A 230 15.03 22.23 9.82
CA ASP A 230 16.49 22.20 9.91
C ASP A 230 17.15 21.34 8.82
N LYS A 231 16.41 20.43 8.19
CA LYS A 231 16.94 19.47 7.20
C LYS A 231 16.42 19.65 5.79
N MET A 232 15.30 20.35 5.61
CA MET A 232 14.76 20.59 4.28
C MET A 232 15.65 21.54 3.50
N THR A 233 16.15 21.06 2.35
CA THR A 233 16.95 21.84 1.41
C THR A 233 16.14 22.05 0.14
N LEU A 234 15.95 23.31 -0.26
CA LEU A 234 15.34 23.70 -1.52
C LEU A 234 16.37 23.76 -2.63
N VAL A 235 16.02 23.28 -3.81
CA VAL A 235 16.83 23.35 -5.05
C VAL A 235 15.99 24.05 -6.12
N PRO A 236 15.87 25.41 -6.07
CA PRO A 236 14.94 26.17 -6.91
C PRO A 236 15.14 25.95 -8.41
N ARG A 237 16.40 25.79 -8.85
CA ARG A 237 16.73 25.55 -10.27
C ARG A 237 15.95 24.37 -10.87
N TYR A 238 15.66 23.31 -10.09
CA TYR A 238 14.95 22.13 -10.54
C TYR A 238 13.52 22.03 -9.98
N GLY A 239 13.08 23.03 -9.19
CA GLY A 239 11.82 22.95 -8.46
C GLY A 239 11.79 21.73 -7.52
N ALA A 240 12.91 21.44 -6.86
CA ALA A 240 13.06 20.28 -6.01
C ALA A 240 13.29 20.67 -4.54
N ALA A 241 12.91 19.76 -3.64
CA ALA A 241 13.26 19.81 -2.24
C ALA A 241 13.72 18.42 -1.77
N PHE A 242 14.63 18.37 -0.82
CA PHE A 242 15.01 17.10 -0.22
C PHE A 242 15.31 17.23 1.28
N MET A 243 15.21 16.10 1.95
CA MET A 243 15.57 15.94 3.36
C MET A 243 16.42 14.68 3.52
N VAL A 244 17.36 14.71 4.47
CA VAL A 244 18.19 13.56 4.82
C VAL A 244 18.02 13.27 6.31
N LEU A 245 17.70 12.02 6.65
CA LEU A 245 17.50 11.54 8.02
C LEU A 245 18.52 10.44 8.30
N SER A 246 19.48 10.72 9.18
CA SER A 246 20.51 9.77 9.63
C SER A 246 20.02 8.89 10.79
N GLU A 247 20.70 7.76 11.02
CA GLU A 247 20.43 6.89 12.18
C GLU A 247 20.65 7.62 13.51
N LYS A 248 21.65 8.51 13.60
CA LYS A 248 21.88 9.34 14.79
C LYS A 248 20.70 10.26 15.10
N GLU A 249 20.10 10.86 14.07
CA GLU A 249 18.94 11.72 14.21
C GLU A 249 17.68 10.92 14.57
N LYS A 250 17.50 9.74 13.99
CA LYS A 250 16.42 8.81 14.39
C LYS A 250 16.48 8.49 15.89
N GLN A 251 17.67 8.13 16.39
CA GLN A 251 17.87 7.84 17.82
C GLN A 251 17.56 9.05 18.71
N ALA A 252 17.92 10.27 18.28
CA ALA A 252 17.66 11.50 19.04
C ALA A 252 16.18 11.84 19.16
N TYR A 253 15.32 11.31 18.28
CA TYR A 253 13.88 11.53 18.27
C TYR A 253 13.06 10.29 18.59
N ASP A 254 13.63 9.25 19.20
CA ASP A 254 12.95 8.00 19.54
C ASP A 254 12.14 7.44 18.34
N TYR A 255 12.78 7.46 17.15
CA TYR A 255 12.16 7.03 15.90
C TYR A 255 11.69 5.59 15.96
N ARG A 256 10.47 5.35 15.51
CA ARG A 256 9.93 4.01 15.29
C ARG A 256 9.76 3.74 13.79
N PRO A 257 9.83 2.47 13.35
CA PRO A 257 9.51 2.11 11.97
C PRO A 257 8.15 2.71 11.56
N GLY A 258 8.10 3.38 10.40
CA GLY A 258 6.89 4.07 9.95
C GLY A 258 6.81 5.57 10.29
N ASP A 259 7.56 6.08 11.28
CA ASP A 259 7.46 7.50 11.69
C ASP A 259 7.80 8.51 10.59
N SER A 260 8.60 8.14 9.60
CA SER A 260 8.90 9.01 8.45
C SER A 260 7.93 8.87 7.28
N GLU A 261 6.93 8.00 7.39
CA GLU A 261 5.96 7.81 6.32
C GLU A 261 5.16 9.08 6.05
N GLY A 262 5.01 9.42 4.77
CA GLY A 262 4.32 10.63 4.35
C GLY A 262 5.18 11.91 4.40
N PHE A 263 6.29 11.96 5.13
CA PHE A 263 7.12 13.16 5.26
C PHE A 263 7.65 13.66 3.91
N VAL A 264 7.96 12.75 2.99
CA VAL A 264 8.40 13.08 1.64
C VAL A 264 7.38 13.91 0.85
N ASN A 265 6.09 13.85 1.21
CA ASN A 265 5.05 14.63 0.53
C ASN A 265 4.99 16.10 0.99
N LEU A 266 5.43 16.40 2.21
CA LEU A 266 5.26 17.71 2.82
C LEU A 266 5.86 18.88 2.01
N PRO A 267 7.09 18.77 1.47
CA PRO A 267 7.67 19.83 0.66
C PRO A 267 6.91 20.11 -0.63
N LEU A 268 6.11 19.19 -1.15
CA LEU A 268 5.27 19.42 -2.34
C LEU A 268 4.15 20.45 -2.08
N SER A 269 3.86 20.78 -0.82
CA SER A 269 2.94 21.87 -0.46
C SER A 269 3.50 23.25 -0.81
N ILE A 270 4.81 23.38 -1.03
CA ILE A 270 5.44 24.61 -1.51
C ILE A 270 5.10 24.78 -2.99
N ALA A 271 4.63 25.97 -3.40
CA ALA A 271 4.12 26.22 -4.74
C ALA A 271 5.14 25.85 -5.84
N ASP A 272 6.39 26.27 -5.68
CA ASP A 272 7.46 26.10 -6.67
C ASP A 272 8.16 24.72 -6.59
N VAL A 273 7.84 23.87 -5.61
CA VAL A 273 8.40 22.54 -5.48
C VAL A 273 7.56 21.56 -6.29
N ARG A 274 8.19 20.86 -7.23
CA ARG A 274 7.59 19.83 -8.07
C ARG A 274 8.13 18.44 -7.77
N ILE A 275 9.31 18.35 -7.16
CA ILE A 275 9.99 17.10 -6.79
C ILE A 275 10.33 17.18 -5.31
N SER A 276 10.02 16.13 -4.58
CA SER A 276 10.44 15.96 -3.19
C SER A 276 11.13 14.63 -2.99
N ALA A 277 12.23 14.64 -2.23
CA ALA A 277 12.99 13.45 -1.88
C ALA A 277 13.20 13.36 -0.36
N LEU A 278 13.06 12.15 0.17
CA LEU A 278 13.47 11.81 1.53
C LEU A 278 14.48 10.67 1.46
N PHE A 279 15.65 10.90 2.02
CA PHE A 279 16.74 9.93 2.14
C PHE A 279 16.83 9.52 3.60
N THR A 280 16.65 8.24 3.88
CA THR A 280 16.64 7.71 5.24
C THR A 280 17.74 6.67 5.38
N GLU A 281 18.71 6.92 6.22
CA GLU A 281 19.72 5.92 6.58
C GLU A 281 19.06 4.73 7.30
N THR A 282 19.53 3.52 7.03
CA THR A 282 18.99 2.30 7.63
C THR A 282 20.03 1.63 8.53
N PRO A 283 19.59 0.86 9.53
CA PRO A 283 20.52 0.10 10.39
C PRO A 283 21.42 -0.86 9.59
N GLU A 284 20.95 -1.36 8.44
CA GLU A 284 21.70 -2.24 7.54
C GLU A 284 22.78 -1.51 6.73
N GLY A 285 22.91 -0.18 6.89
CA GLY A 285 23.98 0.62 6.28
C GLY A 285 23.73 1.04 4.82
N TYR A 286 22.49 1.02 4.36
CA TYR A 286 22.12 1.63 3.09
C TYR A 286 21.16 2.84 3.30
N ILE A 287 21.02 3.67 2.28
CA ILE A 287 20.08 4.79 2.28
C ILE A 287 18.81 4.38 1.53
N ARG A 288 17.68 4.34 2.22
CA ARG A 288 16.36 4.23 1.58
C ARG A 288 16.01 5.56 0.93
N VAL A 289 15.62 5.51 -0.33
CA VAL A 289 15.23 6.68 -1.12
C VAL A 289 13.73 6.66 -1.33
N SER A 290 13.06 7.76 -1.01
CA SER A 290 11.66 8.00 -1.33
C SER A 290 11.56 9.26 -2.19
N LEU A 291 10.93 9.13 -3.37
CA LEU A 291 10.72 10.22 -4.32
C LEU A 291 9.24 10.44 -4.56
N ARG A 292 8.83 11.70 -4.57
CA ARG A 292 7.46 12.11 -4.91
C ARG A 292 7.50 13.31 -5.84
N SER A 293 6.48 13.44 -6.68
CA SER A 293 6.37 14.61 -7.56
C SER A 293 4.93 15.04 -7.80
N LYS A 294 4.77 16.30 -8.18
CA LYS A 294 3.51 16.80 -8.73
C LYS A 294 3.28 16.24 -10.14
N LYS A 295 2.00 16.18 -10.56
CA LYS A 295 1.61 15.75 -11.91
C LYS A 295 2.43 16.49 -12.98
N GLY A 296 2.89 15.74 -13.97
CA GLY A 296 3.72 16.27 -15.07
C GLY A 296 5.24 16.18 -14.83
N THR A 297 5.68 15.59 -13.72
CA THR A 297 7.12 15.36 -13.45
C THR A 297 7.33 13.88 -13.13
N ASP A 298 8.15 13.19 -13.93
CA ASP A 298 8.45 11.76 -13.77
C ASP A 298 9.64 11.56 -12.84
N VAL A 299 9.36 11.06 -11.62
CA VAL A 299 10.41 10.64 -10.67
C VAL A 299 10.74 9.17 -10.75
N ASN A 300 9.96 8.37 -11.49
CA ASN A 300 10.25 6.96 -11.69
C ASN A 300 11.49 6.77 -12.57
N SER A 301 11.62 7.53 -13.65
CA SER A 301 12.82 7.52 -14.48
C SER A 301 14.05 7.97 -13.68
N LEU A 302 13.93 9.04 -12.87
CA LEU A 302 15.00 9.48 -11.96
C LEU A 302 15.40 8.37 -10.98
N ALA A 303 14.43 7.62 -10.41
CA ALA A 303 14.71 6.52 -9.50
C ALA A 303 15.45 5.37 -10.18
N ARG A 304 15.05 5.01 -11.40
CA ARG A 304 15.70 3.95 -12.19
C ARG A 304 17.13 4.31 -12.57
N ASP A 305 17.35 5.55 -13.03
CA ASP A 305 18.64 5.98 -13.55
C ASP A 305 19.69 6.17 -12.45
N PHE A 306 19.28 6.56 -11.23
CA PHE A 306 20.22 7.00 -10.19
C PHE A 306 20.06 6.34 -8.82
N PHE A 307 18.93 5.70 -8.53
CA PHE A 307 18.65 5.25 -7.16
C PHE A 307 18.34 3.74 -7.05
N ASN A 308 18.67 2.94 -8.07
CA ASN A 308 18.43 1.50 -8.11
C ASN A 308 17.00 1.12 -7.70
N GLY A 309 16.03 1.84 -8.30
CA GLY A 309 14.64 1.71 -7.89
C GLY A 309 13.63 1.99 -8.99
N GLY A 310 12.45 2.41 -8.61
CA GLY A 310 11.31 2.73 -9.48
C GLY A 310 10.00 2.42 -8.78
N CYS A 311 8.89 2.71 -9.41
CA CYS A 311 7.51 2.28 -9.11
C CYS A 311 6.54 3.04 -10.02
N HIS A 312 5.95 4.15 -9.55
CA HIS A 312 5.01 4.99 -10.31
C HIS A 312 5.65 6.30 -10.78
N VAL A 313 5.05 6.92 -11.80
CA VAL A 313 5.53 8.19 -12.38
C VAL A 313 5.74 9.28 -11.31
N ASN A 314 4.81 9.41 -10.37
CA ASN A 314 4.85 10.43 -9.34
C ASN A 314 5.24 9.92 -7.94
N ALA A 315 5.49 8.61 -7.78
CA ALA A 315 5.88 7.99 -6.52
C ALA A 315 6.85 6.83 -6.79
N ALA A 316 8.10 6.99 -6.43
CA ALA A 316 9.13 5.99 -6.66
C ALA A 316 10.01 5.82 -5.42
N GLY A 317 10.57 4.63 -5.26
CA GLY A 317 11.53 4.30 -4.22
C GLY A 317 12.88 3.88 -4.80
N GLY A 318 13.88 3.73 -3.94
CA GLY A 318 15.19 3.25 -4.34
C GLY A 318 16.11 2.98 -3.15
N ARG A 319 17.34 2.53 -3.46
CA ARG A 319 18.38 2.26 -2.45
C ARG A 319 19.73 2.79 -2.94
N LEU A 320 20.51 3.38 -2.00
CA LEU A 320 21.88 3.81 -2.25
C LEU A 320 22.81 3.22 -1.20
N HIS A 321 24.00 2.80 -1.64
CA HIS A 321 25.06 2.32 -0.76
C HIS A 321 26.20 3.35 -0.74
N ILE A 322 25.92 4.52 -0.15
CA ILE A 322 26.87 5.63 0.02
C ILE A 322 26.76 6.18 1.45
N PRO A 323 27.81 6.85 1.97
CA PRO A 323 27.71 7.55 3.25
C PRO A 323 26.59 8.60 3.24
N VAL A 324 25.90 8.76 4.37
CA VAL A 324 24.77 9.69 4.50
C VAL A 324 25.15 11.13 4.19
N GLU A 325 26.38 11.52 4.51
CA GLU A 325 26.93 12.85 4.23
C GLU A 325 27.13 13.12 2.74
N ALA A 326 27.28 12.07 1.92
CA ALA A 326 27.45 12.19 0.48
C ALA A 326 26.10 12.36 -0.26
N VAL A 327 24.98 12.06 0.39
CA VAL A 327 23.64 12.09 -0.22
C VAL A 327 23.28 13.43 -0.84
N PRO A 328 23.50 14.60 -0.18
CA PRO A 328 23.15 15.89 -0.77
C PRO A 328 23.85 16.15 -2.12
N ALA A 329 25.17 15.89 -2.17
CA ALA A 329 25.95 16.09 -3.40
C ALA A 329 25.51 15.13 -4.51
N TYR A 330 25.27 13.87 -4.17
CA TYR A 330 24.79 12.84 -5.09
C TYR A 330 23.43 13.19 -5.69
N PHE A 331 22.50 13.66 -4.85
CA PHE A 331 21.15 14.04 -5.32
C PHE A 331 21.20 15.25 -6.27
N LEU A 332 22.01 16.27 -5.95
CA LEU A 332 22.18 17.44 -6.80
C LEU A 332 22.78 17.07 -8.18
N ASP A 333 23.78 16.20 -8.20
CA ASP A 333 24.39 15.67 -9.44
C ASP A 333 23.38 14.86 -10.27
N SER A 334 22.56 14.03 -9.58
CA SER A 334 21.48 13.27 -10.22
C SER A 334 20.44 14.17 -10.89
N LEU A 335 20.00 15.24 -10.21
CA LEU A 335 19.08 16.24 -10.77
C LEU A 335 19.70 16.95 -11.97
N GLN A 336 20.99 17.32 -11.88
CA GLN A 336 21.69 17.97 -12.98
C GLN A 336 21.80 17.05 -14.21
N LYS A 337 22.14 15.78 -14.03
CA LYS A 337 22.27 14.80 -15.12
C LYS A 337 20.92 14.46 -15.74
N HIS A 338 19.86 14.43 -14.96
CA HIS A 338 18.53 14.04 -15.43
C HIS A 338 17.77 15.20 -16.09
N PHE A 339 17.76 16.39 -15.48
CA PHE A 339 16.97 17.54 -15.90
C PHE A 339 17.80 18.68 -16.50
N GLY A 340 19.12 18.62 -16.45
CA GLY A 340 20.01 19.67 -16.92
C GLY A 340 20.34 19.65 -18.41
N ARG A 341 19.66 18.79 -19.20
CA ARG A 341 19.80 18.68 -20.65
C ARG A 341 18.98 19.74 -21.40
#